data_b8c37a1fe77ce99410c66bfba2cc36df
#
_entry.id   b8c37a1fe77ce99410c66bfba2cc36df
#
_cell.length_a   1.000
_cell.length_b   1.000
_cell.length_c   1.000
_cell.angle_alpha   90.00
_cell.angle_beta   90.00
_cell.angle_gamma   90.00
#
_symmetry.space_group_name_H-M   'P 1'
#
loop_
_entity.id
_entity.type
_entity.pdbx_description
1 polymer ?
#
loop_
_entity_poly.entity_id
_entity_poly.type
_entity_poly.pdbx_seq_one_letter_code
_entity_poly.pdbx_strand_id
1 'polypeptide(L)'
;MVYGVLTTYTVLDLFRRASVSEESAAEQARQLVDLLWRHHLSPRPTRRGPKQAVSVDAVVDAAVALADRDGYASVSIRAVAAELGLRPMSLYTYIPSKDALTVLMVDTVAGEDAPIPGELPPRERMAVIARRIRAEITAHPWLLEVPPWRLVLGPGSMRRYELQLAAIEGIGLSDVAMDRVIAVLSEFATGNARVAVAAIDAARQLSDEQWWEVHGPMFAAAVPPDLFPLSSRVGSAVGELYQAPADPDGAFEFGLAKLLDGIMSELSER
;
A
#
# COMPACT_ATOMS: atom_id res chain seq x y z
N MET A 1 -7.99 12.32 19.84
CA MET A 1 -6.84 12.97 20.49
C MET A 1 -5.75 11.93 20.76
N VAL A 2 -5.20 11.31 19.70
CA VAL A 2 -4.05 10.40 19.74
C VAL A 2 -3.07 10.72 18.59
N TYR A 3 -3.03 11.93 18.11
CA TYR A 3 -2.03 12.46 17.17
C TYR A 3 -0.98 13.31 17.90
N GLY A 4 -0.63 12.93 19.09
CA GLY A 4 0.42 13.57 19.84
C GLY A 4 1.35 12.52 20.46
N VAL A 5 2.62 12.58 20.03
CA VAL A 5 3.77 11.87 20.61
C VAL A 5 4.12 10.54 19.93
N LEU A 6 4.57 10.61 18.67
CA LEU A 6 5.71 9.81 18.25
C LEU A 6 6.49 10.59 17.19
N THR A 7 7.37 11.33 17.73
CA THR A 7 8.73 11.69 17.30
C THR A 7 8.94 12.51 16.04
N THR A 8 9.04 13.77 16.27
CA THR A 8 9.73 14.82 15.50
C THR A 8 11.15 14.43 14.99
N TYR A 9 11.63 13.23 15.24
CA TYR A 9 13.02 12.86 15.02
C TYR A 9 13.33 12.13 13.71
N THR A 10 12.39 11.45 13.07
CA THR A 10 12.72 10.59 11.94
C THR A 10 12.63 11.28 10.58
N VAL A 11 11.82 12.32 10.43
CA VAL A 11 11.68 13.07 9.17
C VAL A 11 12.72 14.19 9.08
N LEU A 12 13.11 14.79 10.20
CA LEU A 12 14.22 15.74 10.25
C LEU A 12 15.57 15.09 9.93
N ASP A 13 15.76 13.80 10.18
CA ASP A 13 17.01 13.11 9.86
C ASP A 13 17.13 12.70 8.39
N LEU A 14 16.04 12.42 7.69
CA LEU A 14 16.06 12.25 6.23
C LEU A 14 16.37 13.57 5.49
N PHE A 15 15.90 14.70 6.03
CA PHE A 15 16.23 16.03 5.50
C PHE A 15 17.49 16.65 6.11
N ARG A 16 18.02 16.13 7.22
CA ARG A 16 19.24 16.63 7.88
C ARG A 16 20.54 16.17 7.24
N ARG A 17 20.52 15.27 6.28
CA ARG A 17 21.74 14.87 5.54
C ARG A 17 22.15 15.80 4.42
N ALA A 18 21.33 16.78 4.06
CA ALA A 18 21.74 17.97 3.32
C ALA A 18 21.02 19.14 3.96
N SER A 19 21.71 20.21 4.30
CA SER A 19 21.12 21.50 4.70
C SER A 19 20.42 22.11 3.49
N VAL A 20 19.23 21.58 3.16
CA VAL A 20 18.36 22.12 2.11
C VAL A 20 17.74 23.36 2.71
N SER A 21 17.98 24.54 2.12
CA SER A 21 17.30 25.75 2.53
C SER A 21 15.78 25.56 2.36
N GLU A 22 14.97 26.24 3.18
CA GLU A 22 13.49 26.21 3.07
C GLU A 22 13.02 26.51 1.63
N GLU A 23 13.72 27.40 0.95
CA GLU A 23 13.48 27.78 -0.45
C GLU A 23 13.71 26.59 -1.41
N SER A 24 14.76 25.79 -1.19
CA SER A 24 15.04 24.59 -1.99
C SER A 24 14.00 23.50 -1.74
N ALA A 25 13.53 23.32 -0.49
CA ALA A 25 12.48 22.37 -0.17
C ALA A 25 11.13 22.77 -0.81
N ALA A 26 10.80 24.04 -0.81
CA ALA A 26 9.60 24.56 -1.46
C ALA A 26 9.64 24.36 -2.99
N GLU A 27 10.79 24.56 -3.61
CA GLU A 27 10.96 24.34 -5.05
C GLU A 27 10.85 22.87 -5.42
N GLN A 28 11.45 21.97 -4.65
CA GLN A 28 11.30 20.51 -4.84
C GLN A 28 9.84 20.07 -4.69
N ALA A 29 9.13 20.60 -3.70
CA ALA A 29 7.71 20.33 -3.52
C ALA A 29 6.87 20.80 -4.72
N ARG A 30 7.14 21.99 -5.27
CA ARG A 30 6.46 22.50 -6.47
C ARG A 30 6.73 21.60 -7.68
N GLN A 31 7.98 21.21 -7.91
CA GLN A 31 8.34 20.31 -9.01
C GLN A 31 7.63 18.97 -8.90
N LEU A 32 7.51 18.41 -7.70
CA LEU A 32 6.79 17.16 -7.47
C LEU A 32 5.29 17.32 -7.75
N VAL A 33 4.67 18.41 -7.28
CA VAL A 33 3.25 18.69 -7.58
C VAL A 33 3.04 18.89 -9.09
N ASP A 34 3.91 19.66 -9.76
CA ASP A 34 3.84 19.86 -11.22
C ASP A 34 3.96 18.52 -11.98
N LEU A 35 4.78 17.58 -11.50
CA LEU A 35 4.93 16.24 -12.08
C LEU A 35 3.68 15.36 -11.82
N LEU A 36 3.16 15.35 -10.61
CA LEU A 36 1.97 14.58 -10.26
C LEU A 36 0.75 15.05 -11.05
N TRP A 37 0.53 16.35 -11.10
CA TRP A 37 -0.63 16.97 -11.72
C TRP A 37 -0.42 17.34 -13.20
N ARG A 38 0.64 16.82 -13.87
CA ARG A 38 1.06 17.14 -15.24
C ARG A 38 -0.04 17.07 -16.29
N HIS A 39 -1.04 16.19 -16.09
CA HIS A 39 -2.17 16.03 -17.01
C HIS A 39 -3.36 16.93 -16.69
N HIS A 40 -3.34 17.60 -15.53
CA HIS A 40 -4.43 18.49 -15.05
C HIS A 40 -4.02 19.96 -15.04
N LEU A 41 -2.73 20.26 -14.99
CA LEU A 41 -2.22 21.61 -15.03
C LEU A 41 -2.03 22.05 -16.48
N SER A 42 -2.36 23.32 -16.78
CA SER A 42 -2.06 23.90 -18.08
C SER A 42 -0.55 23.85 -18.34
N PRO A 43 -0.11 23.41 -19.54
CA PRO A 43 1.30 23.37 -19.86
C PRO A 43 1.93 24.75 -19.68
N ARG A 44 2.94 24.86 -18.80
CA ARG A 44 3.77 26.08 -18.78
C ARG A 44 4.48 26.18 -20.13
N PRO A 45 4.55 27.36 -20.75
CA PRO A 45 5.29 27.53 -22.01
C PRO A 45 6.76 27.15 -21.78
N THR A 46 7.12 25.96 -22.16
CA THR A 46 8.50 25.52 -22.15
C THR A 46 9.19 25.97 -23.44
N ARG A 47 10.42 26.47 -23.35
CA ARG A 47 11.28 26.64 -24.53
C ARG A 47 11.30 25.33 -25.29
N ARG A 48 11.06 25.39 -26.63
CA ARG A 48 11.17 24.24 -27.54
C ARG A 48 12.55 23.55 -27.34
N GLY A 49 12.57 22.51 -26.53
CA GLY A 49 13.68 21.58 -26.42
C GLY A 49 13.58 20.45 -27.46
N PRO A 50 14.60 19.63 -27.59
CA PRO A 50 14.53 18.40 -28.42
C PRO A 50 13.32 17.57 -27.99
N LYS A 51 12.69 16.92 -28.98
CA LYS A 51 11.54 16.02 -28.73
C LYS A 51 11.92 15.00 -27.65
N GLN A 52 11.20 14.97 -26.55
CA GLN A 52 11.46 14.02 -25.47
C GLN A 52 11.36 12.58 -26.02
N ALA A 53 12.36 11.75 -25.72
CA ALA A 53 12.43 10.37 -26.23
C ALA A 53 11.39 9.46 -25.58
N VAL A 54 10.99 9.74 -24.33
CA VAL A 54 9.99 9.00 -23.54
C VAL A 54 9.11 9.99 -22.77
N SER A 55 7.93 9.54 -22.31
CA SER A 55 7.07 10.31 -21.41
C SER A 55 7.41 10.03 -19.94
N VAL A 56 6.98 10.91 -19.04
CA VAL A 56 7.04 10.64 -17.58
C VAL A 56 6.25 9.39 -17.24
N ASP A 57 5.09 9.17 -17.89
CA ASP A 57 4.27 7.99 -17.68
C ASP A 57 5.04 6.71 -18.02
N ALA A 58 5.69 6.64 -19.16
CA ALA A 58 6.50 5.48 -19.56
C ALA A 58 7.65 5.20 -18.56
N VAL A 59 8.21 6.26 -17.94
CA VAL A 59 9.23 6.10 -16.89
C VAL A 59 8.63 5.50 -15.63
N VAL A 60 7.44 5.96 -15.23
CA VAL A 60 6.73 5.46 -14.04
C VAL A 60 6.29 4.01 -14.25
N ASP A 61 5.70 3.70 -15.41
CA ASP A 61 5.26 2.35 -15.76
C ASP A 61 6.43 1.35 -15.72
N ALA A 62 7.59 1.73 -16.29
CA ALA A 62 8.80 0.92 -16.23
C ALA A 62 9.31 0.72 -14.80
N ALA A 63 9.16 1.73 -13.93
CA ALA A 63 9.57 1.63 -12.55
C ALA A 63 8.61 0.74 -11.73
N VAL A 64 7.30 0.83 -11.96
CA VAL A 64 6.30 -0.07 -11.36
C VAL A 64 6.57 -1.51 -11.79
N ALA A 65 6.71 -1.77 -13.10
CA ALA A 65 7.02 -3.10 -13.62
C ALA A 65 8.32 -3.68 -13.05
N LEU A 66 9.35 -2.84 -12.86
CA LEU A 66 10.60 -3.25 -12.23
C LEU A 66 10.42 -3.61 -10.75
N ALA A 67 9.63 -2.82 -10.02
CA ALA A 67 9.32 -3.07 -8.61
C ALA A 67 8.51 -4.36 -8.42
N ASP A 68 7.52 -4.61 -9.29
CA ASP A 68 6.70 -5.82 -9.26
C ASP A 68 7.51 -7.08 -9.55
N ARG A 69 8.46 -7.00 -10.47
CA ARG A 69 9.29 -8.12 -10.88
C ARG A 69 10.42 -8.41 -9.89
N ASP A 70 11.14 -7.39 -9.44
CA ASP A 70 12.44 -7.51 -8.76
C ASP A 70 12.45 -6.87 -7.35
N GLY A 71 11.31 -6.35 -6.88
CA GLY A 71 11.16 -5.67 -5.58
C GLY A 71 11.59 -4.20 -5.60
N TYR A 72 11.16 -3.44 -4.59
CA TYR A 72 11.43 -1.99 -4.49
C TYR A 72 12.92 -1.64 -4.37
N ALA A 73 13.72 -2.53 -3.78
CA ALA A 73 15.16 -2.33 -3.65
C ALA A 73 15.88 -2.23 -5.01
N SER A 74 15.35 -2.88 -6.05
CA SER A 74 15.87 -2.85 -7.42
C SER A 74 15.62 -1.50 -8.12
N VAL A 75 14.59 -0.76 -7.70
CA VAL A 75 14.20 0.51 -8.32
C VAL A 75 15.24 1.59 -8.02
N SER A 76 15.86 2.05 -9.08
CA SER A 76 16.78 3.18 -9.08
C SER A 76 16.70 3.93 -10.40
N ILE A 77 17.06 5.20 -10.43
CA ILE A 77 17.09 5.99 -11.67
C ILE A 77 17.94 5.31 -12.76
N ARG A 78 19.04 4.66 -12.35
CA ARG A 78 19.91 3.91 -13.27
C ARG A 78 19.23 2.66 -13.83
N ALA A 79 18.56 1.88 -12.97
CA ALA A 79 17.89 0.65 -13.39
C ALA A 79 16.72 0.96 -14.34
N VAL A 80 15.88 1.94 -14.01
CA VAL A 80 14.76 2.37 -14.86
C VAL A 80 15.25 2.95 -16.18
N ALA A 81 16.35 3.71 -16.18
CA ALA A 81 16.96 4.18 -17.43
C ALA A 81 17.42 3.02 -18.31
N ALA A 82 17.99 1.96 -17.73
CA ALA A 82 18.42 0.77 -18.46
C ALA A 82 17.23 0.02 -19.09
N GLU A 83 16.12 -0.15 -18.35
CA GLU A 83 14.87 -0.75 -18.87
C GLU A 83 14.34 0.00 -20.10
N LEU A 84 14.50 1.33 -20.13
CA LEU A 84 14.04 2.18 -21.22
C LEU A 84 15.08 2.39 -22.33
N GLY A 85 16.26 1.79 -22.22
CA GLY A 85 17.35 2.01 -23.16
C GLY A 85 17.92 3.43 -23.16
N LEU A 86 17.79 4.14 -22.01
CA LEU A 86 18.23 5.52 -21.86
C LEU A 86 19.53 5.62 -21.05
N ARG A 87 20.22 6.75 -21.21
CA ARG A 87 21.33 7.11 -20.32
C ARG A 87 20.75 7.64 -18.98
N PRO A 88 21.32 7.25 -17.81
CA PRO A 88 20.79 7.70 -16.51
C PRO A 88 20.64 9.22 -16.37
N MET A 89 21.60 9.99 -16.89
CA MET A 89 21.53 11.46 -16.85
C MET A 89 20.34 12.03 -17.62
N SER A 90 19.87 11.33 -18.66
CA SER A 90 18.69 11.74 -19.41
C SER A 90 17.42 11.60 -18.57
N LEU A 91 17.37 10.61 -17.67
CA LEU A 91 16.18 10.37 -16.85
C LEU A 91 15.97 11.47 -15.79
N TYR A 92 17.05 12.09 -15.29
CA TYR A 92 16.95 13.22 -14.36
C TYR A 92 16.25 14.47 -14.96
N THR A 93 16.15 14.54 -16.30
CA THR A 93 15.36 15.59 -16.96
C THR A 93 13.85 15.37 -16.86
N TYR A 94 13.43 14.15 -16.56
CA TYR A 94 12.02 13.76 -16.38
C TYR A 94 11.64 13.68 -14.91
N ILE A 95 12.51 13.06 -14.11
CA ILE A 95 12.24 12.75 -12.69
C ILE A 95 13.49 13.14 -11.87
N PRO A 96 13.36 14.10 -10.93
CA PRO A 96 14.51 14.67 -10.25
C PRO A 96 15.16 13.75 -9.21
N SER A 97 14.43 12.77 -8.67
CA SER A 97 14.93 11.88 -7.62
C SER A 97 14.20 10.54 -7.58
N LYS A 98 14.76 9.55 -6.88
CA LYS A 98 14.08 8.28 -6.58
C LYS A 98 12.81 8.53 -5.77
N ASP A 99 12.84 9.44 -4.81
CA ASP A 99 11.68 9.75 -3.96
C ASP A 99 10.52 10.32 -4.79
N ALA A 100 10.82 11.23 -5.74
CA ALA A 100 9.82 11.73 -6.67
C ALA A 100 9.25 10.60 -7.55
N LEU A 101 10.11 9.70 -8.04
CA LEU A 101 9.67 8.52 -8.79
C LEU A 101 8.74 7.64 -7.95
N THR A 102 9.11 7.37 -6.71
CA THR A 102 8.30 6.55 -5.79
C THR A 102 6.91 7.14 -5.56
N VAL A 103 6.82 8.45 -5.35
CA VAL A 103 5.51 9.11 -5.18
C VAL A 103 4.66 8.99 -6.44
N LEU A 104 5.26 9.15 -7.62
CA LEU A 104 4.56 8.95 -8.90
C LEU A 104 4.10 7.50 -9.10
N MET A 105 4.93 6.51 -8.76
CA MET A 105 4.57 5.08 -8.80
C MET A 105 3.34 4.79 -7.92
N VAL A 106 3.36 5.25 -6.66
CA VAL A 106 2.24 5.07 -5.72
C VAL A 106 0.97 5.73 -6.25
N ASP A 107 1.08 6.96 -6.76
CA ASP A 107 -0.07 7.69 -7.31
C ASP A 107 -0.64 7.03 -8.57
N THR A 108 0.21 6.46 -9.41
CA THR A 108 -0.21 5.73 -10.62
C THR A 108 -1.02 4.49 -10.25
N VAL A 109 -0.51 3.65 -9.35
CA VAL A 109 -1.23 2.44 -8.88
C VAL A 109 -2.54 2.84 -8.19
N ALA A 110 -2.52 3.88 -7.34
CA ALA A 110 -3.74 4.40 -6.73
C ALA A 110 -4.80 4.85 -7.76
N GLY A 111 -4.37 5.35 -8.90
CA GLY A 111 -5.26 5.83 -9.97
C GLY A 111 -6.03 4.75 -10.73
N GLU A 112 -5.68 3.47 -10.57
CA GLU A 112 -6.31 2.34 -11.25
C GLU A 112 -7.67 1.95 -10.65
N ASP A 113 -8.03 2.48 -9.48
CA ASP A 113 -9.31 2.20 -8.83
C ASP A 113 -10.52 2.59 -9.71
N ALA A 114 -11.54 1.72 -9.66
CA ALA A 114 -12.82 1.91 -10.34
C ALA A 114 -13.93 2.31 -9.34
N PRO A 115 -15.01 2.96 -9.77
CA PRO A 115 -16.16 3.21 -8.92
C PRO A 115 -16.69 1.94 -8.26
N ILE A 116 -17.16 2.08 -7.01
CA ILE A 116 -17.84 1.00 -6.29
C ILE A 116 -19.34 1.12 -6.61
N PRO A 117 -20.02 0.03 -7.05
CA PRO A 117 -21.43 0.08 -7.39
C PRO A 117 -22.29 0.57 -6.24
N GLY A 118 -23.05 1.65 -6.48
CA GLY A 118 -23.86 2.31 -5.46
C GLY A 118 -25.08 1.50 -4.99
N GLU A 119 -25.53 0.52 -5.81
CA GLU A 119 -26.62 -0.41 -5.50
C GLU A 119 -26.25 -1.46 -4.44
N LEU A 120 -24.96 -1.66 -4.19
CA LEU A 120 -24.54 -2.55 -3.11
C LEU A 120 -24.91 -1.98 -1.74
N PRO A 121 -25.29 -2.83 -0.78
CA PRO A 121 -25.50 -2.41 0.61
C PRO A 121 -24.25 -1.72 1.18
N PRO A 122 -24.40 -0.73 2.08
CA PRO A 122 -23.27 0.01 2.67
C PRO A 122 -22.16 -0.90 3.21
N ARG A 123 -22.54 -1.97 3.90
CA ARG A 123 -21.60 -2.97 4.43
C ARG A 123 -20.75 -3.61 3.33
N GLU A 124 -21.36 -3.95 2.20
CA GLU A 124 -20.65 -4.57 1.08
C GLU A 124 -19.73 -3.57 0.36
N ARG A 125 -20.16 -2.31 0.22
CA ARG A 125 -19.32 -1.25 -0.34
C ARG A 125 -18.04 -1.04 0.48
N MET A 126 -18.14 -1.02 1.81
CA MET A 126 -16.99 -0.98 2.70
C MET A 126 -16.10 -2.24 2.58
N ALA A 127 -16.72 -3.42 2.43
CA ALA A 127 -15.97 -4.66 2.20
C ALA A 127 -15.17 -4.60 0.89
N VAL A 128 -15.73 -4.03 -0.17
CA VAL A 128 -15.03 -3.83 -1.45
C VAL A 128 -13.81 -2.94 -1.27
N ILE A 129 -13.90 -1.85 -0.48
CA ILE A 129 -12.74 -0.98 -0.19
C ILE A 129 -11.60 -1.80 0.40
N ALA A 130 -11.85 -2.53 1.48
CA ALA A 130 -10.81 -3.29 2.16
C ALA A 130 -10.20 -4.40 1.27
N ARG A 131 -11.03 -5.12 0.52
CA ARG A 131 -10.57 -6.18 -0.39
C ARG A 131 -9.73 -5.65 -1.53
N ARG A 132 -10.08 -4.49 -2.10
CA ARG A 132 -9.28 -3.84 -3.17
C ARG A 132 -7.91 -3.42 -2.66
N ILE A 133 -7.84 -2.78 -1.49
CA ILE A 133 -6.55 -2.39 -0.89
C ILE A 133 -5.67 -3.62 -0.65
N ARG A 134 -6.25 -4.70 -0.09
CA ARG A 134 -5.52 -5.94 0.12
C ARG A 134 -5.02 -6.55 -1.19
N ALA A 135 -5.88 -6.62 -2.20
CA ALA A 135 -5.55 -7.17 -3.51
C ALA A 135 -4.44 -6.37 -4.20
N GLU A 136 -4.51 -5.04 -4.15
CA GLU A 136 -3.49 -4.14 -4.70
C GLU A 136 -2.13 -4.38 -4.04
N ILE A 137 -2.07 -4.41 -2.71
CA ILE A 137 -0.80 -4.65 -2.00
C ILE A 137 -0.26 -6.05 -2.30
N THR A 138 -1.13 -7.03 -2.50
CA THR A 138 -0.70 -8.39 -2.90
C THR A 138 -0.17 -8.41 -4.34
N ALA A 139 -0.75 -7.60 -5.24
CA ALA A 139 -0.27 -7.45 -6.61
C ALA A 139 1.01 -6.61 -6.69
N HIS A 140 1.16 -5.63 -5.82
CA HIS A 140 2.28 -4.70 -5.74
C HIS A 140 2.94 -4.73 -4.35
N PRO A 141 3.63 -5.83 -3.98
CA PRO A 141 4.19 -6.01 -2.62
C PRO A 141 5.14 -4.90 -2.19
N TRP A 142 5.79 -4.24 -3.13
CA TRP A 142 6.68 -3.11 -2.90
C TRP A 142 6.01 -1.92 -2.21
N LEU A 143 4.67 -1.80 -2.28
CA LEU A 143 3.91 -0.78 -1.54
C LEU A 143 4.12 -0.89 -0.02
N LEU A 144 4.40 -2.09 0.49
CA LEU A 144 4.71 -2.31 1.90
C LEU A 144 6.07 -1.75 2.34
N GLU A 145 6.96 -1.47 1.40
CA GLU A 145 8.30 -0.90 1.64
C GLU A 145 8.30 0.64 1.55
N VAL A 146 7.23 1.22 0.97
CA VAL A 146 7.09 2.68 0.86
C VAL A 146 6.52 3.23 2.15
N PRO A 147 7.18 4.22 2.80
CA PRO A 147 6.63 4.85 3.99
C PRO A 147 5.29 5.52 3.68
N PRO A 148 4.19 5.16 4.37
CA PRO A 148 2.86 5.70 4.06
C PRO A 148 2.65 7.14 4.54
N TRP A 149 3.64 7.71 5.19
CA TRP A 149 3.51 8.96 5.91
C TRP A 149 4.00 10.16 5.09
N ARG A 150 3.17 11.19 4.96
CA ARG A 150 3.45 12.43 4.22
C ARG A 150 3.67 12.24 2.71
N LEU A 151 2.96 11.28 2.11
CA LEU A 151 2.90 11.22 0.66
C LEU A 151 2.24 12.49 0.12
N VAL A 152 2.82 13.03 -0.94
CA VAL A 152 2.21 14.14 -1.68
C VAL A 152 1.05 13.57 -2.49
N LEU A 153 -0.15 14.12 -2.29
CA LEU A 153 -1.35 13.64 -2.95
C LEU A 153 -1.36 14.06 -4.42
N GLY A 154 -1.31 13.08 -5.28
CA GLY A 154 -1.51 13.24 -6.71
C GLY A 154 -2.96 12.96 -7.13
N PRO A 155 -3.27 13.08 -8.42
CA PRO A 155 -4.61 12.87 -8.95
C PRO A 155 -5.11 11.41 -8.77
N GLY A 156 -4.22 10.43 -8.80
CA GLY A 156 -4.55 9.03 -8.57
C GLY A 156 -5.01 8.77 -7.13
N SER A 157 -4.23 9.20 -6.16
CA SER A 157 -4.54 9.10 -4.74
C SER A 157 -5.81 9.87 -4.37
N MET A 158 -5.99 11.08 -4.92
CA MET A 158 -7.20 11.87 -4.72
C MET A 158 -8.43 11.21 -5.32
N ARG A 159 -8.32 10.64 -6.53
CA ARG A 159 -9.40 9.89 -7.16
C ARG A 159 -9.82 8.69 -6.33
N ARG A 160 -8.85 7.91 -5.84
CA ARG A 160 -9.14 6.77 -4.95
C ARG A 160 -9.92 7.20 -3.73
N TYR A 161 -9.43 8.22 -3.04
CA TYR A 161 -10.09 8.73 -1.83
C TYR A 161 -11.51 9.20 -2.12
N GLU A 162 -11.74 9.92 -3.22
CA GLU A 162 -13.06 10.35 -3.67
C GLU A 162 -14.00 9.16 -3.92
N LEU A 163 -13.52 8.11 -4.59
CA LEU A 163 -14.30 6.90 -4.84
C LEU A 163 -14.66 6.15 -3.55
N GLN A 164 -13.74 6.13 -2.58
CA GLN A 164 -13.98 5.52 -1.27
C GLN A 164 -14.99 6.32 -0.45
N LEU A 165 -14.87 7.65 -0.43
CA LEU A 165 -15.84 8.54 0.22
C LEU A 165 -17.22 8.40 -0.41
N ALA A 166 -17.33 8.45 -1.74
CA ALA A 166 -18.58 8.28 -2.46
C ALA A 166 -19.27 6.93 -2.15
N ALA A 167 -18.47 5.89 -1.87
CA ALA A 167 -19.01 4.58 -1.50
C ALA A 167 -19.68 4.55 -0.12
N ILE A 168 -19.35 5.47 0.78
CA ILE A 168 -19.86 5.51 2.16
C ILE A 168 -20.61 6.81 2.48
N GLU A 169 -20.75 7.70 1.51
CA GLU A 169 -21.56 8.90 1.68
C GLU A 169 -23.05 8.56 1.86
N GLY A 170 -23.75 9.37 2.64
CA GLY A 170 -25.21 9.26 2.86
C GLY A 170 -25.66 8.10 3.75
N ILE A 171 -24.76 7.31 4.33
CA ILE A 171 -25.11 6.20 5.23
C ILE A 171 -25.26 6.63 6.71
N GLY A 172 -25.14 7.93 7.01
CA GLY A 172 -25.27 8.46 8.37
C GLY A 172 -23.96 8.73 9.10
N LEU A 173 -22.81 8.62 8.41
CA LEU A 173 -21.50 9.03 8.93
C LEU A 173 -21.30 10.54 8.77
N SER A 174 -20.61 11.16 9.74
CA SER A 174 -20.05 12.50 9.54
C SER A 174 -18.78 12.42 8.69
N ASP A 175 -18.33 13.56 8.11
CA ASP A 175 -17.10 13.64 7.31
C ASP A 175 -15.90 13.05 8.04
N VAL A 176 -15.74 13.39 9.33
CA VAL A 176 -14.66 12.84 10.16
C VAL A 176 -14.79 11.34 10.40
N ALA A 177 -16.03 10.85 10.53
CA ALA A 177 -16.27 9.40 10.68
C ALA A 177 -16.01 8.66 9.36
N MET A 178 -16.36 9.23 8.21
CA MET A 178 -16.02 8.66 6.90
C MET A 178 -14.51 8.50 6.72
N ASP A 179 -13.74 9.54 7.01
CA ASP A 179 -12.27 9.48 6.96
C ASP A 179 -11.71 8.37 7.87
N ARG A 180 -12.20 8.28 9.11
CA ARG A 180 -11.78 7.24 10.06
C ARG A 180 -12.13 5.83 9.62
N VAL A 181 -13.30 5.63 9.02
CA VAL A 181 -13.71 4.33 8.47
C VAL A 181 -12.77 3.91 7.36
N ILE A 182 -12.46 4.82 6.41
CA ILE A 182 -11.50 4.54 5.34
C ILE A 182 -10.12 4.22 5.90
N ALA A 183 -9.64 4.99 6.89
CA ALA A 183 -8.35 4.76 7.52
C ALA A 183 -8.29 3.38 8.20
N VAL A 184 -9.30 3.01 9.00
CA VAL A 184 -9.35 1.71 9.71
C VAL A 184 -9.39 0.54 8.71
N LEU A 185 -10.20 0.64 7.66
CA LEU A 185 -10.26 -0.39 6.61
C LEU A 185 -8.91 -0.53 5.88
N SER A 186 -8.24 0.60 5.61
CA SER A 186 -6.94 0.62 4.94
C SER A 186 -5.84 0.02 5.82
N GLU A 187 -5.79 0.38 7.09
CA GLU A 187 -4.81 -0.13 8.05
C GLU A 187 -4.99 -1.64 8.27
N PHE A 188 -6.24 -2.09 8.44
CA PHE A 188 -6.56 -3.50 8.59
C PHE A 188 -6.16 -4.31 7.35
N ALA A 189 -6.54 -3.84 6.16
CA ALA A 189 -6.22 -4.51 4.90
C ALA A 189 -4.71 -4.57 4.66
N THR A 190 -4.00 -3.47 4.91
CA THR A 190 -2.53 -3.39 4.77
C THR A 190 -1.83 -4.33 5.76
N GLY A 191 -2.27 -4.36 7.02
CA GLY A 191 -1.71 -5.24 8.03
C GLY A 191 -1.85 -6.72 7.67
N ASN A 192 -3.02 -7.13 7.18
CA ASN A 192 -3.25 -8.50 6.72
C ASN A 192 -2.49 -8.79 5.42
N ALA A 193 -2.48 -7.88 4.45
CA ALA A 193 -1.74 -8.05 3.19
C ALA A 193 -0.25 -8.32 3.42
N ARG A 194 0.36 -7.71 4.44
CA ARG A 194 1.75 -7.99 4.83
C ARG A 194 1.97 -9.46 5.18
N VAL A 195 1.04 -10.06 5.91
CA VAL A 195 1.11 -11.49 6.26
C VAL A 195 0.89 -12.35 5.02
N ALA A 196 -0.09 -12.00 4.18
CA ALA A 196 -0.38 -12.74 2.95
C ALA A 196 0.80 -12.72 1.96
N VAL A 197 1.45 -11.56 1.77
CA VAL A 197 2.66 -11.45 0.93
C VAL A 197 3.79 -12.31 1.49
N ALA A 198 4.03 -12.27 2.80
CA ALA A 198 5.06 -13.10 3.44
C ALA A 198 4.77 -14.60 3.27
N ALA A 199 3.51 -15.02 3.35
CA ALA A 199 3.10 -16.41 3.12
C ALA A 199 3.34 -16.82 1.66
N ILE A 200 2.97 -15.98 0.69
CA ILE A 200 3.22 -16.23 -0.74
C ILE A 200 4.73 -16.37 -1.01
N ASP A 201 5.56 -15.51 -0.44
CA ASP A 201 7.02 -15.57 -0.63
C ASP A 201 7.64 -16.81 0.02
N ALA A 202 7.16 -17.22 1.19
CA ALA A 202 7.60 -18.44 1.85
C ALA A 202 7.23 -19.69 1.03
N ALA A 203 6.00 -19.73 0.50
CA ALA A 203 5.51 -20.86 -0.30
C ALA A 203 6.26 -21.04 -1.63
N ARG A 204 6.93 -20.00 -2.14
CA ARG A 204 7.81 -20.13 -3.32
C ARG A 204 9.05 -20.99 -3.05
N GLN A 205 9.49 -21.09 -1.81
CA GLN A 205 10.67 -21.87 -1.42
C GLN A 205 10.27 -23.28 -0.95
N LEU A 206 9.23 -23.38 -0.15
CA LEU A 206 8.69 -24.61 0.40
C LEU A 206 7.18 -24.43 0.58
N SER A 207 6.35 -25.33 0.03
CA SER A 207 4.91 -25.20 0.22
C SER A 207 4.53 -25.33 1.71
N ASP A 208 3.42 -24.70 2.09
CA ASP A 208 2.95 -24.75 3.47
C ASP A 208 2.72 -26.21 3.95
N GLU A 209 2.17 -27.06 3.08
CA GLU A 209 1.95 -28.48 3.33
C GLU A 209 3.29 -29.20 3.60
N GLN A 210 4.29 -29.03 2.73
CA GLN A 210 5.62 -29.61 2.91
C GLN A 210 6.30 -29.11 4.18
N TRP A 211 6.15 -27.81 4.47
CA TRP A 211 6.69 -27.23 5.69
C TRP A 211 6.03 -27.84 6.92
N TRP A 212 4.71 -28.00 6.90
CA TRP A 212 3.94 -28.55 8.00
C TRP A 212 4.20 -30.04 8.21
N GLU A 213 4.33 -30.82 7.14
CA GLU A 213 4.72 -32.24 7.22
C GLU A 213 6.03 -32.45 7.99
N VAL A 214 7.01 -31.54 7.79
CA VAL A 214 8.31 -31.62 8.48
C VAL A 214 8.22 -31.07 9.90
N HIS A 215 7.65 -29.89 10.09
CA HIS A 215 7.73 -29.16 11.36
C HIS A 215 6.62 -29.51 12.35
N GLY A 216 5.44 -29.90 11.87
CA GLY A 216 4.29 -30.24 12.72
C GLY A 216 4.59 -31.32 13.74
N PRO A 217 5.12 -32.50 13.35
CA PRO A 217 5.49 -33.55 14.27
C PRO A 217 6.60 -33.13 15.25
N MET A 218 7.55 -32.29 14.79
CA MET A 218 8.62 -31.78 15.64
C MET A 218 8.09 -30.84 16.73
N PHE A 219 7.14 -29.97 16.39
CA PHE A 219 6.48 -29.09 17.35
C PHE A 219 5.63 -29.90 18.34
N ALA A 220 4.87 -30.88 17.86
CA ALA A 220 4.07 -31.75 18.72
C ALA A 220 4.91 -32.53 19.74
N ALA A 221 6.11 -32.93 19.35
CA ALA A 221 7.05 -33.63 20.23
C ALA A 221 7.79 -32.68 21.20
N ALA A 222 8.03 -31.44 20.79
CA ALA A 222 8.82 -30.47 21.57
C ALA A 222 7.99 -29.66 22.57
N VAL A 223 6.68 -29.48 22.34
CA VAL A 223 5.81 -28.65 23.18
C VAL A 223 5.14 -29.48 24.26
N PRO A 224 5.48 -29.30 25.55
CA PRO A 224 4.83 -30.02 26.62
C PRO A 224 3.36 -29.60 26.76
N PRO A 225 2.37 -30.47 26.52
CA PRO A 225 0.96 -30.08 26.57
C PRO A 225 0.49 -29.64 27.95
N ASP A 226 1.08 -30.16 29.01
CA ASP A 226 0.79 -29.78 30.41
C ASP A 226 1.25 -28.34 30.72
N LEU A 227 2.30 -27.87 30.04
CA LEU A 227 2.83 -26.51 30.24
C LEU A 227 2.07 -25.48 29.40
N PHE A 228 1.56 -25.89 28.22
CA PHE A 228 0.88 -25.02 27.26
C PHE A 228 -0.48 -25.62 26.79
N PRO A 229 -1.42 -25.89 27.71
CA PRO A 229 -2.65 -26.65 27.38
C PRO A 229 -3.53 -25.96 26.35
N LEU A 230 -3.65 -24.64 26.40
CA LEU A 230 -4.46 -23.90 25.43
C LEU A 230 -3.78 -23.83 24.06
N SER A 231 -2.50 -23.53 24.03
CA SER A 231 -1.73 -23.48 22.78
C SER A 231 -1.69 -24.84 22.09
N SER A 232 -1.51 -25.92 22.85
CA SER A 232 -1.51 -27.29 22.31
C SER A 232 -2.89 -27.65 21.72
N ARG A 233 -3.97 -27.38 22.44
CA ARG A 233 -5.34 -27.67 21.98
C ARG A 233 -5.70 -26.84 20.74
N VAL A 234 -5.47 -25.54 20.77
CA VAL A 234 -5.81 -24.65 19.66
C VAL A 234 -4.89 -24.91 18.47
N GLY A 235 -3.58 -25.09 18.71
CA GLY A 235 -2.61 -25.37 17.67
C GLY A 235 -2.88 -26.68 16.93
N SER A 236 -3.30 -27.75 17.62
CA SER A 236 -3.71 -28.99 16.96
C SER A 236 -4.92 -28.78 16.05
N ALA A 237 -5.96 -28.12 16.54
CA ALA A 237 -7.16 -27.86 15.74
C ALA A 237 -6.88 -26.97 14.50
N VAL A 238 -6.04 -25.95 14.65
CA VAL A 238 -5.62 -25.05 13.58
C VAL A 238 -4.73 -25.79 12.56
N GLY A 239 -3.76 -26.57 13.06
CA GLY A 239 -2.86 -27.37 12.22
C GLY A 239 -3.59 -28.42 11.39
N GLU A 240 -4.59 -29.10 11.97
CA GLU A 240 -5.44 -30.04 11.24
C GLU A 240 -6.27 -29.36 10.15
N LEU A 241 -6.76 -28.14 10.41
CA LEU A 241 -7.63 -27.41 9.49
C LEU A 241 -6.86 -26.74 8.34
N TYR A 242 -5.78 -26.05 8.64
CA TYR A 242 -5.10 -25.21 7.66
C TYR A 242 -3.97 -25.92 6.93
N GLN A 243 -3.37 -26.95 7.53
CA GLN A 243 -2.16 -27.61 7.02
C GLN A 243 -1.07 -26.58 6.64
N ALA A 244 -1.01 -25.48 7.38
CA ALA A 244 -0.19 -24.31 7.16
C ALA A 244 0.10 -23.58 8.49
N PRO A 245 1.15 -22.76 8.57
CA PRO A 245 1.46 -21.98 9.78
C PRO A 245 0.39 -20.95 10.13
N ALA A 246 -0.35 -20.47 9.12
CA ALA A 246 -1.40 -19.46 9.27
C ALA A 246 -2.40 -19.53 8.11
N ASP A 247 -3.59 -18.93 8.30
CA ASP A 247 -4.58 -18.68 7.26
C ASP A 247 -4.84 -17.16 7.14
N PRO A 248 -4.02 -16.43 6.34
CA PRO A 248 -4.21 -15.00 6.18
C PRO A 248 -5.53 -14.63 5.50
N ASP A 249 -6.08 -15.49 4.64
CA ASP A 249 -7.33 -15.23 3.92
C ASP A 249 -8.54 -15.37 4.86
N GLY A 250 -8.62 -16.45 5.61
CA GLY A 250 -9.66 -16.65 6.61
C GLY A 250 -9.59 -15.61 7.73
N ALA A 251 -8.39 -15.26 8.18
CA ALA A 251 -8.20 -14.20 9.17
C ALA A 251 -8.66 -12.83 8.64
N PHE A 252 -8.43 -12.53 7.35
CA PHE A 252 -8.91 -11.31 6.71
C PHE A 252 -10.43 -11.24 6.70
N GLU A 253 -11.10 -12.26 6.16
CA GLU A 253 -12.56 -12.26 6.05
C GLU A 253 -13.23 -12.25 7.42
N PHE A 254 -12.70 -13.00 8.40
CA PHE A 254 -13.19 -12.97 9.77
C PHE A 254 -13.04 -11.58 10.40
N GLY A 255 -11.86 -10.97 10.31
CA GLY A 255 -11.59 -9.65 10.87
C GLY A 255 -12.41 -8.56 10.20
N LEU A 256 -12.49 -8.59 8.86
CA LEU A 256 -13.30 -7.66 8.08
C LEU A 256 -14.77 -7.72 8.49
N ALA A 257 -15.34 -8.93 8.63
CA ALA A 257 -16.71 -9.09 9.07
C ALA A 257 -16.95 -8.41 10.44
N LYS A 258 -16.03 -8.61 11.41
CA LYS A 258 -16.16 -8.01 12.76
C LYS A 258 -16.01 -6.50 12.75
N LEU A 259 -15.09 -5.95 11.95
CA LEU A 259 -14.96 -4.51 11.78
C LEU A 259 -16.24 -3.89 11.18
N LEU A 260 -16.76 -4.51 10.13
CA LEU A 260 -17.98 -4.03 9.48
C LEU A 260 -19.20 -4.15 10.38
N ASP A 261 -19.34 -5.23 11.15
CA ASP A 261 -20.43 -5.39 12.13
C ASP A 261 -20.37 -4.28 13.18
N GLY A 262 -19.17 -3.93 13.68
CA GLY A 262 -18.97 -2.83 14.62
C GLY A 262 -19.32 -1.46 14.03
N ILE A 263 -18.90 -1.16 12.81
CA ILE A 263 -19.23 0.10 12.14
C ILE A 263 -20.74 0.21 11.89
N MET A 264 -21.37 -0.88 11.43
CA MET A 264 -22.81 -0.89 11.17
C MET A 264 -23.67 -0.78 12.43
N SER A 265 -23.22 -1.32 13.56
CA SER A 265 -23.95 -1.17 14.85
C SER A 265 -23.99 0.29 15.30
N GLU A 266 -22.89 1.03 15.16
CA GLU A 266 -22.85 2.46 15.49
C GLU A 266 -23.83 3.31 14.64
N LEU A 267 -24.03 2.90 13.37
CA LEU A 267 -24.98 3.56 12.48
C LEU A 267 -26.44 3.29 12.84
N SER A 268 -26.72 2.12 13.44
CA SER A 268 -28.07 1.72 13.81
C SER A 268 -28.54 2.33 15.13
N GLU A 269 -27.62 2.83 15.96
CA GLU A 269 -27.91 3.45 17.26
C GLU A 269 -28.18 4.96 17.17
N ARG A 270 -28.01 5.56 15.99
CA ARG A 270 -28.25 6.99 15.70
C ARG A 270 -29.57 7.20 14.99
#